data_38aea874260013af1cad274c49fc9272
#
_entry.id   38aea874260013af1cad274c49fc9272
#
_cell.length_a   1.000
_cell.length_b   1.000
_cell.length_c   1.000
_cell.angle_alpha   90.00
_cell.angle_beta   90.00
_cell.angle_gamma   90.00
#
_symmetry.space_group_name_H-M   'P 1'
#
loop_
_entity.id
_entity.type
_entity.pdbx_description
1 polymer ?
#
loop_
_entity_poly.entity_id
_entity_poly.type
_entity_poly.pdbx_seq_one_letter_code
_entity_poly.pdbx_strand_id
1 'polypeptide(L)'
;EIQMRNFEASIPVGFFCYPISQAADITAFRATTVPVGEDQLPMLEQCKEIVHKFNTVYGETLTEPEIILPSNKACLRLPGIDGKAKMSKSLGNCIYLSDEEADVKKKVMSMFTDPNHLRVEDPGRVEGNPVFIYLDAFCKPEYFAEFLPEYQNLDELKAHYTRGGLGDVKVKKFLNKVLQAELSPIRERRKYWEQHLNDVYDILKEGSKVAEAKAAQTLHDVRSAMQILSLIHISEPTRHLR
;
A
#
# COMPACT_ATOMS: atom_id res chain seq x y z
N GLU A 1 -10.18 3.05 15.29
CA GLU A 1 -8.76 2.89 15.65
C GLU A 1 -8.44 3.34 17.08
N ILE A 2 -9.00 4.45 17.55
CA ILE A 2 -8.78 4.94 18.94
C ILE A 2 -9.07 3.84 19.97
N GLN A 3 -10.22 3.17 19.85
CA GLN A 3 -10.59 2.04 20.71
C GLN A 3 -9.67 0.84 20.54
N MET A 4 -9.31 0.48 19.29
CA MET A 4 -8.42 -0.65 19.01
C MET A 4 -7.00 -0.45 19.55
N ARG A 5 -6.54 0.80 19.69
CA ARG A 5 -5.21 1.17 20.19
C ARG A 5 -5.19 1.55 21.66
N ASN A 6 -6.34 1.46 22.37
CA ASN A 6 -6.48 1.87 23.77
C ASN A 6 -6.05 3.33 24.05
N PHE A 7 -6.33 4.24 23.10
CA PHE A 7 -6.00 5.66 23.25
C PHE A 7 -7.09 6.45 24.00
N GLU A 8 -8.05 5.77 24.65
CA GLU A 8 -9.22 6.42 25.28
C GLU A 8 -8.85 7.45 26.34
N ALA A 9 -7.75 7.21 27.07
CA ALA A 9 -7.27 8.14 28.12
C ALA A 9 -6.38 9.27 27.57
N SER A 10 -5.68 9.07 26.45
CA SER A 10 -4.88 10.12 25.82
C SER A 10 -4.62 9.79 24.36
N ILE A 11 -5.04 10.65 23.45
CA ILE A 11 -4.76 10.53 22.03
C ILE A 11 -3.42 11.22 21.73
N PRO A 12 -2.40 10.51 21.20
CA PRO A 12 -1.16 11.16 20.81
C PRO A 12 -1.40 12.23 19.74
N VAL A 13 -0.78 13.40 19.90
CA VAL A 13 -0.95 14.53 18.96
C VAL A 13 -0.63 14.13 17.52
N GLY A 14 0.43 13.36 17.32
CA GLY A 14 0.77 12.85 15.97
C GLY A 14 -0.32 11.98 15.36
N PHE A 15 -1.02 11.18 16.17
CA PHE A 15 -2.17 10.40 15.71
C PHE A 15 -3.37 11.26 15.34
N PHE A 16 -3.58 12.35 16.07
CA PHE A 16 -4.66 13.30 15.78
C PHE A 16 -4.36 14.15 14.53
N CYS A 17 -3.10 14.55 14.34
CA CYS A 17 -2.71 15.50 13.29
C CYS A 17 -2.30 14.86 11.96
N TYR A 18 -1.96 13.54 11.92
CA TYR A 18 -1.45 12.94 10.69
C TYR A 18 -2.37 13.05 9.46
N PRO A 19 -3.73 13.07 9.58
CA PRO A 19 -4.58 13.23 8.41
C PRO A 19 -4.37 14.57 7.69
N ILE A 20 -4.09 15.64 8.47
CA ILE A 20 -3.77 16.96 7.91
C ILE A 20 -2.39 16.97 7.24
N SER A 21 -1.41 16.31 7.86
CA SER A 21 -0.09 16.13 7.25
C SER A 21 -0.18 15.36 5.93
N GLN A 22 -0.97 14.28 5.90
CA GLN A 22 -1.21 13.51 4.66
C GLN A 22 -1.89 14.35 3.57
N ALA A 23 -2.87 15.19 3.94
CA ALA A 23 -3.50 16.11 3.00
C ALA A 23 -2.49 17.14 2.46
N ALA A 24 -1.57 17.64 3.30
CA ALA A 24 -0.50 18.53 2.87
C ALA A 24 0.48 17.84 1.91
N ASP A 25 0.86 16.59 2.16
CA ASP A 25 1.73 15.80 1.27
C ASP A 25 1.10 15.62 -0.12
N ILE A 26 -0.21 15.38 -0.19
CA ILE A 26 -0.95 15.22 -1.45
C ILE A 26 -1.03 16.55 -2.20
N THR A 27 -1.44 17.61 -1.52
CA THR A 27 -1.70 18.92 -2.15
C THR A 27 -0.43 19.66 -2.52
N ALA A 28 0.68 19.50 -1.76
CA ALA A 28 1.97 20.12 -2.06
C ALA A 28 2.48 19.77 -3.46
N PHE A 29 2.22 18.56 -3.92
CA PHE A 29 2.63 18.09 -5.25
C PHE A 29 1.53 18.24 -6.31
N ARG A 30 0.37 18.79 -5.96
CA ARG A 30 -0.79 18.91 -6.86
C ARG A 30 -1.18 17.57 -7.46
N ALA A 31 -1.19 16.53 -6.63
CA ALA A 31 -1.56 15.19 -7.07
C ALA A 31 -2.99 15.20 -7.65
N THR A 32 -3.13 14.75 -8.89
CA THR A 32 -4.43 14.62 -9.57
C THR A 32 -5.07 13.29 -9.25
N THR A 33 -4.26 12.28 -8.93
CA THR A 33 -4.71 10.90 -8.73
C THR A 33 -3.93 10.27 -7.60
N VAL A 34 -4.63 9.63 -6.65
CA VAL A 34 -3.99 8.96 -5.50
C VAL A 34 -4.52 7.52 -5.40
N PRO A 35 -3.70 6.51 -5.80
CA PRO A 35 -4.03 5.11 -5.60
C PRO A 35 -3.87 4.73 -4.14
N VAL A 36 -4.92 4.17 -3.53
CA VAL A 36 -4.96 3.83 -2.11
C VAL A 36 -5.71 2.53 -1.82
N GLY A 37 -5.46 1.94 -0.66
CA GLY A 37 -6.33 0.91 -0.10
C GLY A 37 -7.60 1.51 0.53
N GLU A 38 -8.59 0.67 0.76
CA GLU A 38 -9.89 1.08 1.32
C GLU A 38 -9.78 1.78 2.68
N ASP A 39 -8.78 1.41 3.48
CA ASP A 39 -8.52 2.00 4.80
C ASP A 39 -8.06 3.47 4.75
N GLN A 40 -7.66 3.97 3.59
CA GLN A 40 -7.25 5.36 3.38
C GLN A 40 -8.37 6.27 2.85
N LEU A 41 -9.53 5.72 2.50
CA LEU A 41 -10.66 6.52 1.99
C LEU A 41 -11.01 7.71 2.88
N PRO A 42 -11.16 7.57 4.22
CA PRO A 42 -11.51 8.71 5.07
C PRO A 42 -10.49 9.85 5.04
N MET A 43 -9.20 9.52 4.85
CA MET A 43 -8.13 10.51 4.76
C MET A 43 -8.18 11.28 3.45
N LEU A 44 -8.48 10.58 2.35
CA LEU A 44 -8.60 11.18 1.03
C LEU A 44 -9.88 12.04 0.92
N GLU A 45 -10.99 11.60 1.49
CA GLU A 45 -12.22 12.40 1.59
C GLU A 45 -11.97 13.69 2.37
N GLN A 46 -11.28 13.61 3.50
CA GLN A 46 -10.87 14.80 4.26
C GLN A 46 -9.96 15.72 3.44
N CYS A 47 -9.03 15.17 2.67
CA CYS A 47 -8.17 15.96 1.79
C CYS A 47 -9.01 16.72 0.74
N LYS A 48 -9.99 16.06 0.12
CA LYS A 48 -10.92 16.70 -0.85
C LYS A 48 -11.72 17.81 -0.21
N GLU A 49 -12.25 17.59 0.99
CA GLU A 49 -12.96 18.65 1.76
C GLU A 49 -12.08 19.86 2.04
N ILE A 50 -10.81 19.65 2.43
CA ILE A 50 -9.85 20.73 2.66
C ILE A 50 -9.60 21.52 1.36
N VAL A 51 -9.36 20.84 0.24
CA VAL A 51 -9.13 21.46 -1.06
C VAL A 51 -10.36 22.26 -1.49
N HIS A 52 -11.55 21.64 -1.42
CA HIS A 52 -12.81 22.30 -1.78
C HIS A 52 -13.04 23.57 -0.96
N LYS A 53 -12.88 23.48 0.37
CA LYS A 53 -13.05 24.63 1.26
C LYS A 53 -12.01 25.73 1.00
N PHE A 54 -10.76 25.35 0.77
CA PHE A 54 -9.70 26.29 0.43
C PHE A 54 -10.02 27.05 -0.86
N ASN A 55 -10.34 26.33 -1.93
CA ASN A 55 -10.65 26.92 -3.23
C ASN A 55 -11.92 27.79 -3.21
N THR A 56 -12.91 27.42 -2.39
CA THR A 56 -14.12 28.24 -2.22
C THR A 56 -13.81 29.57 -1.55
N VAL A 57 -12.87 29.62 -0.59
CA VAL A 57 -12.56 30.83 0.16
C VAL A 57 -11.53 31.71 -0.55
N TYR A 58 -10.51 31.11 -1.15
CA TYR A 58 -9.33 31.79 -1.67
C TYR A 58 -9.20 31.75 -3.22
N GLY A 59 -10.11 31.08 -3.89
CA GLY A 59 -10.06 30.88 -5.34
C GLY A 59 -9.33 29.57 -5.73
N GLU A 60 -9.53 29.14 -6.97
CA GLU A 60 -8.96 27.94 -7.57
C GLU A 60 -7.43 27.92 -7.48
N THR A 61 -6.88 27.21 -6.49
CA THR A 61 -5.45 27.18 -6.17
C THR A 61 -4.93 25.76 -6.00
N LEU A 62 -5.63 24.93 -5.23
CA LEU A 62 -5.26 23.55 -4.95
C LEU A 62 -5.98 22.58 -5.91
N THR A 63 -5.31 21.49 -6.25
CA THR A 63 -5.88 20.41 -7.09
C THR A 63 -6.60 19.42 -6.20
N GLU A 64 -7.87 19.13 -6.52
CA GLU A 64 -8.63 18.06 -5.86
C GLU A 64 -8.18 16.70 -6.42
N PRO A 65 -7.75 15.76 -5.57
CA PRO A 65 -7.27 14.46 -6.02
C PRO A 65 -8.43 13.51 -6.34
N GLU A 66 -8.29 12.72 -7.39
CA GLU A 66 -9.12 11.55 -7.66
C GLU A 66 -8.61 10.34 -6.88
N ILE A 67 -9.53 9.58 -6.27
CA ILE A 67 -9.20 8.38 -5.49
C ILE A 67 -9.31 7.17 -6.40
N ILE A 68 -8.23 6.37 -6.50
CA ILE A 68 -8.24 5.11 -7.23
C ILE A 68 -8.04 3.95 -6.26
N LEU A 69 -9.02 3.05 -6.24
CA LEU A 69 -8.94 1.78 -5.51
C LEU A 69 -8.45 0.67 -6.43
N PRO A 70 -7.80 -0.38 -5.89
CA PRO A 70 -7.44 -1.56 -6.64
C PRO A 70 -8.67 -2.19 -7.33
N SER A 71 -8.54 -2.52 -8.60
CA SER A 71 -9.59 -3.23 -9.36
C SER A 71 -9.81 -4.66 -8.85
N ASN A 72 -8.76 -5.31 -8.38
CA ASN A 72 -8.83 -6.62 -7.75
C ASN A 72 -9.22 -6.48 -6.27
N LYS A 73 -10.43 -6.93 -5.91
CA LYS A 73 -10.95 -6.87 -4.55
C LYS A 73 -10.08 -7.60 -3.51
N ALA A 74 -9.38 -8.66 -3.90
CA ALA A 74 -8.44 -9.37 -3.02
C ALA A 74 -7.26 -8.48 -2.58
N CYS A 75 -6.90 -7.47 -3.39
CA CYS A 75 -5.83 -6.52 -3.09
C CYS A 75 -6.27 -5.35 -2.18
N LEU A 76 -7.59 -5.18 -1.94
CA LEU A 76 -8.08 -4.10 -1.06
C LEU A 76 -7.56 -4.27 0.37
N ARG A 77 -7.51 -5.52 0.86
CA ARG A 77 -7.03 -5.83 2.21
C ARG A 77 -6.51 -7.26 2.30
N LEU A 78 -5.20 -7.44 2.30
CA LEU A 78 -4.60 -8.76 2.51
C LEU A 78 -4.59 -9.13 4.01
N PRO A 79 -5.03 -10.36 4.36
CA PRO A 79 -4.91 -10.88 5.72
C PRO A 79 -3.44 -11.19 6.03
N GLY A 80 -3.10 -11.27 7.32
CA GLY A 80 -1.84 -11.86 7.77
C GLY A 80 -1.80 -13.37 7.48
N ILE A 81 -0.61 -13.96 7.58
CA ILE A 81 -0.41 -15.42 7.39
C ILE A 81 -1.19 -16.26 8.41
N ASP A 82 -1.59 -15.67 9.53
CA ASP A 82 -2.42 -16.27 10.59
C ASP A 82 -3.92 -16.36 10.22
N GLY A 83 -4.35 -15.72 9.14
CA GLY A 83 -5.74 -15.70 8.69
C GLY A 83 -6.74 -15.00 9.61
N LYS A 84 -6.27 -14.42 10.72
CA LYS A 84 -7.15 -13.84 11.77
C LYS A 84 -7.16 -12.32 11.75
N ALA A 85 -6.05 -11.70 11.46
CA ALA A 85 -5.87 -10.27 11.55
C ALA A 85 -5.35 -9.67 10.24
N LYS A 86 -5.49 -8.34 10.10
CA LYS A 86 -4.83 -7.58 9.05
C LYS A 86 -3.32 -7.84 9.12
N MET A 87 -2.68 -7.95 7.97
CA MET A 87 -1.22 -7.99 7.86
C MET A 87 -0.62 -6.78 8.60
N SER A 88 0.27 -7.03 9.57
CA SER A 88 0.88 -5.99 10.39
C SER A 88 2.30 -6.38 10.80
N LYS A 89 3.22 -5.41 10.68
CA LYS A 89 4.62 -5.59 11.12
C LYS A 89 4.70 -5.90 12.61
N SER A 90 3.89 -5.24 13.44
CA SER A 90 3.87 -5.41 14.89
C SER A 90 3.37 -6.79 15.33
N LEU A 91 2.57 -7.46 14.51
CA LEU A 91 2.08 -8.82 14.77
C LEU A 91 3.00 -9.91 14.22
N GLY A 92 4.01 -9.54 13.42
CA GLY A 92 4.93 -10.52 12.81
C GLY A 92 4.26 -11.47 11.79
N ASN A 93 3.04 -11.15 11.34
CA ASN A 93 2.25 -11.99 10.43
C ASN A 93 2.36 -11.56 8.96
N CYS A 94 3.45 -10.87 8.60
CA CYS A 94 3.69 -10.33 7.27
C CYS A 94 4.66 -11.19 6.46
N ILE A 95 4.44 -11.24 5.13
CA ILE A 95 5.49 -11.56 4.15
C ILE A 95 6.04 -10.23 3.67
N TYR A 96 7.37 -10.03 3.83
CA TYR A 96 8.04 -8.81 3.40
C TYR A 96 8.58 -8.95 1.98
N LEU A 97 8.64 -7.84 1.24
CA LEU A 97 9.28 -7.81 -0.08
C LEU A 97 10.79 -8.14 -0.01
N SER A 98 11.38 -7.95 1.16
CA SER A 98 12.79 -8.26 1.45
C SER A 98 13.03 -9.65 2.03
N ASP A 99 11.98 -10.45 2.28
CA ASP A 99 12.17 -11.81 2.77
C ASP A 99 12.95 -12.67 1.77
N GLU A 100 13.92 -13.41 2.24
CA GLU A 100 14.63 -14.38 1.42
C GLU A 100 13.71 -15.55 1.04
N GLU A 101 14.08 -16.28 0.00
CA GLU A 101 13.27 -17.39 -0.54
C GLU A 101 12.86 -18.41 0.53
N ALA A 102 13.79 -18.76 1.43
CA ALA A 102 13.54 -19.71 2.50
C ALA A 102 12.53 -19.19 3.52
N ASP A 103 12.55 -17.87 3.83
CA ASP A 103 11.64 -17.25 4.78
C ASP A 103 10.23 -17.16 4.19
N VAL A 104 10.09 -16.76 2.92
CA VAL A 104 8.79 -16.78 2.22
C VAL A 104 8.21 -18.18 2.24
N LYS A 105 8.99 -19.20 1.88
CA LYS A 105 8.56 -20.60 1.90
C LYS A 105 8.10 -21.04 3.30
N LYS A 106 8.87 -20.70 4.35
CA LYS A 106 8.51 -21.01 5.73
C LYS A 106 7.19 -20.35 6.13
N LYS A 107 7.02 -19.06 5.81
CA LYS A 107 5.81 -18.29 6.10
C LYS A 107 4.60 -18.86 5.36
N VAL A 108 4.73 -19.17 4.07
CA VAL A 108 3.64 -19.77 3.28
C VAL A 108 3.26 -21.15 3.83
N MET A 109 4.22 -21.99 4.16
CA MET A 109 3.93 -23.32 4.72
C MET A 109 3.27 -23.25 6.10
N SER A 110 3.50 -22.18 6.88
CA SER A 110 2.86 -21.92 8.17
C SER A 110 1.53 -21.19 8.08
N MET A 111 1.09 -20.75 6.88
CA MET A 111 -0.21 -20.07 6.72
C MET A 111 -1.35 -20.89 7.30
N PHE A 112 -2.27 -20.17 7.93
CA PHE A 112 -3.54 -20.77 8.39
C PHE A 112 -4.30 -21.41 7.22
N THR A 113 -4.90 -22.54 7.46
CA THR A 113 -5.79 -23.26 6.55
C THR A 113 -7.05 -23.70 7.30
N ASP A 114 -8.00 -24.31 6.60
CA ASP A 114 -9.24 -24.77 7.22
C ASP A 114 -8.95 -25.84 8.30
N PRO A 115 -9.31 -25.59 9.56
CA PRO A 115 -9.10 -26.55 10.65
C PRO A 115 -9.93 -27.84 10.52
N ASN A 116 -10.95 -27.85 9.67
CA ASN A 116 -11.77 -29.03 9.41
C ASN A 116 -11.24 -29.90 8.25
N HIS A 117 -10.29 -29.36 7.46
CA HIS A 117 -9.62 -30.09 6.37
C HIS A 117 -8.43 -30.89 6.91
N LEU A 118 -8.71 -31.98 7.62
CA LEU A 118 -7.68 -32.80 8.28
C LEU A 118 -7.05 -33.83 7.36
N ARG A 119 -7.81 -34.34 6.41
CA ARG A 119 -7.38 -35.32 5.41
C ARG A 119 -7.53 -34.74 4.01
N VAL A 120 -6.78 -35.31 3.07
CA VAL A 120 -6.84 -34.86 1.67
C VAL A 120 -8.22 -35.05 1.06
N GLU A 121 -8.95 -36.07 1.49
CA GLU A 121 -10.31 -36.40 1.02
C GLU A 121 -11.38 -35.48 1.58
N ASP A 122 -11.11 -34.79 2.68
CA ASP A 122 -12.08 -33.91 3.32
C ASP A 122 -12.35 -32.68 2.42
N PRO A 123 -13.59 -32.21 2.32
CA PRO A 123 -13.90 -30.93 1.68
C PRO A 123 -13.22 -29.78 2.41
N GLY A 124 -12.55 -28.91 1.67
CA GLY A 124 -11.88 -27.74 2.21
C GLY A 124 -12.69 -26.45 1.99
N ARG A 125 -12.50 -25.47 2.89
CA ARG A 125 -13.13 -24.14 2.78
C ARG A 125 -12.15 -23.14 2.16
N VAL A 126 -12.55 -22.54 1.05
CA VAL A 126 -11.80 -21.50 0.35
C VAL A 126 -12.02 -20.12 0.99
N GLU A 127 -13.27 -19.84 1.39
CA GLU A 127 -13.65 -18.56 1.97
C GLU A 127 -12.92 -18.28 3.29
N GLY A 128 -12.26 -17.12 3.40
CA GLY A 128 -11.47 -16.74 4.57
C GLY A 128 -10.13 -17.49 4.71
N ASN A 129 -9.77 -18.34 3.75
CA ASN A 129 -8.51 -19.04 3.73
C ASN A 129 -7.43 -18.13 3.11
N PRO A 130 -6.41 -17.68 3.89
CA PRO A 130 -5.38 -16.75 3.40
C PRO A 130 -4.61 -17.28 2.20
N VAL A 131 -4.42 -18.59 2.07
CA VAL A 131 -3.71 -19.20 0.93
C VAL A 131 -4.43 -18.87 -0.38
N PHE A 132 -5.76 -19.00 -0.41
CA PHE A 132 -6.56 -18.68 -1.59
C PHE A 132 -6.71 -17.19 -1.81
N ILE A 133 -6.81 -16.38 -0.74
CA ILE A 133 -6.84 -14.91 -0.86
C ILE A 133 -5.55 -14.39 -1.50
N TYR A 134 -4.40 -14.94 -1.14
CA TYR A 134 -3.13 -14.59 -1.78
C TYR A 134 -3.04 -15.11 -3.23
N LEU A 135 -3.59 -16.28 -3.52
CA LEU A 135 -3.70 -16.74 -4.92
C LEU A 135 -4.62 -15.83 -5.75
N ASP A 136 -5.76 -15.38 -5.20
CA ASP A 136 -6.64 -14.41 -5.86
C ASP A 136 -5.94 -13.07 -6.15
N ALA A 137 -5.03 -12.66 -5.25
CA ALA A 137 -4.30 -11.40 -5.39
C ALA A 137 -3.14 -11.49 -6.39
N PHE A 138 -2.40 -12.60 -6.44
CA PHE A 138 -1.11 -12.66 -7.11
C PHE A 138 -1.01 -13.72 -8.21
N CYS A 139 -1.93 -14.68 -8.27
CA CYS A 139 -1.84 -15.75 -9.25
C CYS A 139 -2.27 -15.27 -10.64
N LYS A 140 -1.38 -15.39 -11.61
CA LYS A 140 -1.64 -15.10 -13.01
C LYS A 140 -1.96 -16.41 -13.76
N PRO A 141 -2.73 -16.35 -14.87
CA PRO A 141 -3.08 -17.55 -15.64
C PRO A 141 -1.87 -18.37 -16.13
N GLU A 142 -0.79 -17.70 -16.49
CA GLU A 142 0.45 -18.34 -16.96
C GLU A 142 1.10 -19.23 -15.91
N TYR A 143 0.92 -18.96 -14.63
CA TYR A 143 1.51 -19.74 -13.54
C TYR A 143 0.93 -21.14 -13.41
N PHE A 144 -0.28 -21.38 -13.92
CA PHE A 144 -0.81 -22.73 -13.97
C PHE A 144 -0.03 -23.59 -14.93
N ALA A 145 0.21 -23.12 -16.16
CA ALA A 145 0.98 -23.87 -17.15
C ALA A 145 2.41 -24.19 -16.66
N GLU A 146 3.02 -23.29 -15.91
CA GLU A 146 4.40 -23.43 -15.45
C GLU A 146 4.52 -24.25 -14.14
N PHE A 147 3.64 -24.01 -13.18
CA PHE A 147 3.82 -24.52 -11.82
C PHE A 147 2.81 -25.60 -11.41
N LEU A 148 1.64 -25.68 -12.07
CA LEU A 148 0.55 -26.57 -11.71
C LEU A 148 -0.29 -26.98 -12.93
N PRO A 149 0.32 -27.61 -13.95
CA PRO A 149 -0.28 -27.84 -15.27
C PRO A 149 -1.51 -28.76 -15.26
N GLU A 150 -1.81 -29.46 -14.16
CA GLU A 150 -3.02 -30.25 -14.02
C GLU A 150 -4.29 -29.43 -13.82
N TYR A 151 -4.21 -28.09 -13.65
CA TYR A 151 -5.35 -27.18 -13.56
C TYR A 151 -5.20 -26.07 -14.61
N GLN A 152 -6.33 -25.64 -15.17
CA GLN A 152 -6.36 -24.58 -16.17
C GLN A 152 -6.39 -23.18 -15.56
N ASN A 153 -6.99 -23.06 -14.37
CA ASN A 153 -7.19 -21.79 -13.69
C ASN A 153 -7.44 -21.97 -12.18
N LEU A 154 -7.54 -20.83 -11.48
CA LEU A 154 -7.73 -20.81 -10.04
C LEU A 154 -9.12 -21.30 -9.61
N ASP A 155 -10.14 -21.10 -10.43
CA ASP A 155 -11.50 -21.58 -10.11
C ASP A 155 -11.59 -23.10 -10.11
N GLU A 156 -10.90 -23.74 -11.04
CA GLU A 156 -10.80 -25.20 -11.07
C GLU A 156 -10.05 -25.74 -9.84
N LEU A 157 -8.95 -25.09 -9.44
CA LEU A 157 -8.22 -25.43 -8.22
C LEU A 157 -9.08 -25.29 -6.97
N LYS A 158 -9.84 -24.18 -6.85
CA LYS A 158 -10.78 -23.93 -5.75
C LYS A 158 -11.90 -24.96 -5.73
N ALA A 159 -12.48 -25.27 -6.87
CA ALA A 159 -13.55 -26.27 -6.98
C ALA A 159 -13.05 -27.66 -6.53
N HIS A 160 -11.81 -28.04 -6.90
CA HIS A 160 -11.23 -29.30 -6.43
C HIS A 160 -10.99 -29.29 -4.92
N TYR A 161 -10.44 -28.22 -4.37
CA TYR A 161 -10.23 -28.09 -2.91
C TYR A 161 -11.53 -28.20 -2.13
N THR A 162 -12.59 -27.53 -2.60
CA THR A 162 -13.91 -27.54 -1.95
C THR A 162 -14.58 -28.91 -2.04
N ARG A 163 -14.35 -29.65 -3.11
CA ARG A 163 -14.90 -31.03 -3.28
C ARG A 163 -14.19 -32.05 -2.41
N GLY A 164 -12.95 -31.80 -2.00
CA GLY A 164 -12.05 -32.78 -1.39
C GLY A 164 -11.17 -33.49 -2.44
N GLY A 165 -10.08 -34.07 -1.99
CA GLY A 165 -9.07 -34.72 -2.83
C GLY A 165 -7.84 -33.87 -3.12
N LEU A 166 -7.75 -32.66 -2.56
CA LEU A 166 -6.61 -31.74 -2.72
C LEU A 166 -6.10 -31.25 -1.36
N GLY A 167 -4.94 -31.71 -0.95
CA GLY A 167 -4.36 -31.33 0.35
C GLY A 167 -3.73 -29.94 0.38
N ASP A 168 -3.78 -29.28 1.53
CA ASP A 168 -3.24 -27.95 1.81
C ASP A 168 -1.79 -27.76 1.38
N VAL A 169 -0.95 -28.76 1.62
CA VAL A 169 0.47 -28.71 1.30
C VAL A 169 0.70 -28.47 -0.19
N LYS A 170 -0.11 -29.05 -1.07
CA LYS A 170 -0.01 -28.88 -2.52
C LYS A 170 -0.38 -27.45 -2.92
N VAL A 171 -1.46 -26.90 -2.38
CA VAL A 171 -1.90 -25.52 -2.63
C VAL A 171 -0.87 -24.52 -2.09
N LYS A 172 -0.33 -24.72 -0.89
CA LYS A 172 0.75 -23.90 -0.32
C LYS A 172 2.02 -23.94 -1.15
N LYS A 173 2.41 -25.12 -1.66
CA LYS A 173 3.56 -25.21 -2.57
C LYS A 173 3.35 -24.42 -3.86
N PHE A 174 2.14 -24.44 -4.41
CA PHE A 174 1.80 -23.65 -5.59
C PHE A 174 1.85 -22.15 -5.24
N LEU A 175 1.21 -21.70 -4.17
CA LEU A 175 1.31 -20.31 -3.72
C LEU A 175 2.75 -19.86 -3.50
N ASN A 176 3.59 -20.72 -2.91
CA ASN A 176 5.02 -20.40 -2.76
C ASN A 176 5.70 -20.15 -4.10
N LYS A 177 5.45 -20.97 -5.12
CA LYS A 177 6.02 -20.75 -6.47
C LYS A 177 5.54 -19.44 -7.08
N VAL A 178 4.24 -19.13 -6.98
CA VAL A 178 3.67 -17.85 -7.42
C VAL A 178 4.36 -16.68 -6.73
N LEU A 179 4.46 -16.69 -5.40
CA LEU A 179 5.11 -15.62 -4.65
C LEU A 179 6.61 -15.52 -4.94
N GLN A 180 7.30 -16.62 -5.16
CA GLN A 180 8.72 -16.56 -5.56
C GLN A 180 8.88 -15.91 -6.93
N ALA A 181 8.03 -16.22 -7.90
CA ALA A 181 8.05 -15.60 -9.23
C ALA A 181 7.84 -14.07 -9.15
N GLU A 182 6.91 -13.60 -8.28
CA GLU A 182 6.66 -12.17 -8.10
C GLU A 182 7.76 -11.46 -7.28
N LEU A 183 8.31 -12.11 -6.26
CA LEU A 183 9.27 -11.49 -5.34
C LEU A 183 10.73 -11.58 -5.82
N SER A 184 11.10 -12.58 -6.61
CA SER A 184 12.48 -12.77 -7.07
C SER A 184 13.04 -11.54 -7.80
N PRO A 185 12.34 -10.96 -8.79
CA PRO A 185 12.83 -9.76 -9.49
C PRO A 185 12.96 -8.55 -8.55
N ILE A 186 12.13 -8.48 -7.50
CA ILE A 186 12.21 -7.39 -6.49
C ILE A 186 13.46 -7.58 -5.65
N ARG A 187 13.75 -8.81 -5.18
CA ARG A 187 14.95 -9.13 -4.40
C ARG A 187 16.23 -8.89 -5.20
N GLU A 188 16.25 -9.25 -6.47
CA GLU A 188 17.41 -9.03 -7.35
C GLU A 188 17.71 -7.53 -7.51
N ARG A 189 16.66 -6.72 -7.78
CA ARG A 189 16.82 -5.25 -7.84
C ARG A 189 17.27 -4.67 -6.52
N ARG A 190 16.74 -5.17 -5.39
CA ARG A 190 17.17 -4.74 -4.07
C ARG A 190 18.65 -5.03 -3.83
N LYS A 191 19.11 -6.26 -4.10
CA LYS A 191 20.52 -6.66 -3.96
C LYS A 191 21.44 -5.83 -4.84
N TYR A 192 20.99 -5.47 -6.05
CA TYR A 192 21.73 -4.54 -6.90
C TYR A 192 21.90 -3.17 -6.25
N TRP A 193 20.81 -2.56 -5.76
CA TRP A 193 20.84 -1.25 -5.14
C TRP A 193 21.58 -1.22 -3.79
N GLU A 194 21.58 -2.30 -3.04
CA GLU A 194 22.37 -2.44 -1.80
C GLU A 194 23.88 -2.35 -2.07
N GLN A 195 24.34 -2.71 -3.26
CA GLN A 195 25.74 -2.56 -3.70
C GLN A 195 26.03 -1.18 -4.32
N HIS A 196 25.01 -0.38 -4.59
CA HIS A 196 25.10 0.92 -5.27
C HIS A 196 24.49 2.04 -4.41
N LEU A 197 24.83 2.06 -3.11
CA LEU A 197 24.24 3.01 -2.16
C LEU A 197 24.55 4.48 -2.50
N ASN A 198 25.71 4.77 -3.08
CA ASN A 198 26.05 6.13 -3.49
C ASN A 198 25.08 6.62 -4.58
N ASP A 199 24.76 5.80 -5.57
CA ASP A 199 23.80 6.13 -6.61
C ASP A 199 22.39 6.34 -6.01
N VAL A 200 22.01 5.53 -5.01
CA VAL A 200 20.75 5.70 -4.27
C VAL A 200 20.71 7.06 -3.56
N TYR A 201 21.81 7.47 -2.90
CA TYR A 201 21.88 8.78 -2.26
C TYR A 201 21.82 9.93 -3.27
N ASP A 202 22.46 9.79 -4.41
CA ASP A 202 22.42 10.81 -5.47
C ASP A 202 21.02 10.94 -6.07
N ILE A 203 20.33 9.81 -6.32
CA ILE A 203 18.92 9.79 -6.76
C ILE A 203 18.03 10.49 -5.73
N LEU A 204 18.18 10.17 -4.44
CA LEU A 204 17.40 10.81 -3.38
C LEU A 204 17.67 12.30 -3.29
N LYS A 205 18.92 12.73 -3.40
CA LYS A 205 19.32 14.15 -3.35
C LYS A 205 18.75 14.94 -4.52
N GLU A 206 18.87 14.42 -5.73
CA GLU A 206 18.30 15.08 -6.91
C GLU A 206 16.77 15.07 -6.90
N GLY A 207 16.16 13.94 -6.52
CA GLY A 207 14.71 13.85 -6.37
C GLY A 207 14.18 14.82 -5.31
N SER A 208 14.89 15.00 -4.20
CA SER A 208 14.53 15.97 -3.15
C SER A 208 14.53 17.42 -3.68
N LYS A 209 15.51 17.80 -4.50
CA LYS A 209 15.55 19.14 -5.11
C LYS A 209 14.32 19.39 -6.01
N VAL A 210 13.95 18.39 -6.83
CA VAL A 210 12.77 18.48 -7.70
C VAL A 210 11.49 18.58 -6.86
N ALA A 211 11.37 17.77 -5.82
CA ALA A 211 10.24 17.79 -4.90
C ALA A 211 10.13 19.13 -4.16
N GLU A 212 11.25 19.65 -3.64
CA GLU A 212 11.32 20.94 -2.95
C GLU A 212 10.86 22.08 -3.88
N ALA A 213 11.36 22.15 -5.11
CA ALA A 213 10.96 23.16 -6.07
C ALA A 213 9.46 23.11 -6.37
N LYS A 214 8.89 21.92 -6.52
CA LYS A 214 7.46 21.73 -6.77
C LYS A 214 6.60 22.15 -5.55
N ALA A 215 6.98 21.73 -4.37
CA ALA A 215 6.30 22.08 -3.13
C ALA A 215 6.39 23.58 -2.82
N ALA A 216 7.57 24.18 -3.05
CA ALA A 216 7.78 25.62 -2.89
C ALA A 216 6.87 26.44 -3.81
N GLN A 217 6.71 26.03 -5.07
CA GLN A 217 5.79 26.70 -6.00
C GLN A 217 4.35 26.63 -5.49
N THR A 218 3.88 25.44 -5.07
CA THR A 218 2.52 25.29 -4.53
C THR A 218 2.32 26.12 -3.26
N LEU A 219 3.31 26.14 -2.35
CA LEU A 219 3.26 26.95 -1.14
C LEU A 219 3.23 28.46 -1.45
N HIS A 220 3.98 28.89 -2.49
CA HIS A 220 3.93 30.27 -2.95
C HIS A 220 2.51 30.66 -3.42
N ASP A 221 1.89 29.80 -4.24
CA ASP A 221 0.56 30.07 -4.78
C ASP A 221 -0.51 30.09 -3.68
N VAL A 222 -0.42 29.15 -2.71
CA VAL A 222 -1.28 29.13 -1.51
C VAL A 222 -1.15 30.40 -0.69
N ARG A 223 0.09 30.84 -0.40
CA ARG A 223 0.34 32.08 0.34
C ARG A 223 -0.16 33.30 -0.40
N SER A 224 0.01 33.35 -1.71
CA SER A 224 -0.49 34.43 -2.54
C SER A 224 -2.00 34.49 -2.56
N ALA A 225 -2.69 33.37 -2.68
CA ALA A 225 -4.15 33.28 -2.60
C ALA A 225 -4.69 33.74 -1.25
N MET A 226 -4.02 33.38 -0.16
CA MET A 226 -4.36 33.78 1.21
C MET A 226 -3.94 35.22 1.53
N GLN A 227 -3.25 35.93 0.62
CA GLN A 227 -2.67 37.25 0.82
C GLN A 227 -1.66 37.32 2.00
N ILE A 228 -0.97 36.21 2.26
CA ILE A 228 0.09 36.14 3.27
C ILE A 228 1.39 36.64 2.66
N LEU A 229 1.85 37.81 3.08
CA LEU A 229 3.11 38.38 2.62
C LEU A 229 4.30 37.55 3.12
N SER A 230 5.22 37.22 2.23
CA SER A 230 6.50 36.64 2.63
C SER A 230 7.39 37.74 3.25
N LEU A 231 8.00 37.47 4.40
CA LEU A 231 8.96 38.37 5.03
C LEU A 231 10.17 38.70 4.12
N ILE A 232 10.47 37.85 3.13
CA ILE A 232 11.51 38.06 2.12
C ILE A 232 11.18 39.25 1.20
N HIS A 233 9.88 39.53 0.95
CA HIS A 233 9.46 40.67 0.14
C HIS A 233 9.33 41.98 0.94
N ILE A 234 9.39 41.93 2.28
CA ILE A 234 9.38 43.12 3.13
C ILE A 234 10.77 43.77 3.18
N SER A 235 11.82 43.05 2.80
CA SER A 235 13.21 43.55 2.83
C SER A 235 13.67 44.30 1.56
N GLU A 236 12.87 44.38 0.50
CA GLU A 236 13.13 45.31 -0.59
C GLU A 236 12.54 46.69 -0.27
N PRO A 237 13.33 47.68 0.04
CA PRO A 237 12.82 49.03 0.19
C PRO A 237 12.21 49.46 -1.15
N THR A 238 10.93 49.85 -1.10
CA THR A 238 10.23 50.55 -2.19
C THR A 238 11.02 51.78 -2.61
N ARG A 239 11.98 51.58 -3.50
CA ARG A 239 12.72 52.63 -4.17
C ARG A 239 12.00 53.02 -5.44
N HIS A 240 10.79 53.51 -5.34
CA HIS A 240 10.17 54.34 -6.40
C HIS A 240 8.96 55.07 -5.86
N LEU A 241 9.23 56.10 -5.06
CA LEU A 241 8.36 57.27 -4.98
C LEU A 241 9.29 58.50 -4.88
N ARG A 242 9.76 58.94 -6.02
CA ARG A 242 10.09 60.34 -6.31
C ARG A 242 9.83 60.62 -7.77
#